data_e49c2407f9519fce70559806cdedb2d2
#
_entry.id   e49c2407f9519fce70559806cdedb2d2
#
_cell.length_a   1.000
_cell.length_b   1.000
_cell.length_c   1.000
_cell.angle_alpha   90.00
_cell.angle_beta   90.00
_cell.angle_gamma   90.00
#
_symmetry.space_group_name_H-M   'P 1'
#
loop_
_entity.id
_entity.type
_entity.pdbx_description
1 polymer ?
#
loop_
_entity_poly.entity_id
_entity_poly.type
_entity_poly.pdbx_seq_one_letter_code
_entity_poly.pdbx_strand_id
1 'polypeptide(L)' 'MAEDLDRLEPLLAELRGLSQVRERKRGSFSRGSRAFLHFHEDAGDLYVDVRLDSTFQRMRVTSQADQADFLAGVRAAV' A
#
# COMPACT_ATOMS: atom_id res chain seq x y z
N MET A 1 -1.31 9.54 12.37
CA MET A 1 -1.03 8.75 11.16
C MET A 1 0.47 8.61 10.85
N ALA A 2 1.30 9.60 11.19
CA ALA A 2 2.74 9.52 10.92
C ALA A 2 3.40 8.30 11.59
N GLU A 3 3.06 7.99 12.83
CA GLU A 3 3.60 6.83 13.53
C GLU A 3 3.20 5.52 12.86
N ASP A 4 1.98 5.45 12.33
CA ASP A 4 1.51 4.28 11.61
C ASP A 4 2.24 4.11 10.29
N LEU A 5 2.55 5.20 9.62
CA LEU A 5 3.37 5.15 8.40
C LEU A 5 4.79 4.72 8.71
N ASP A 6 5.34 5.10 9.89
CA ASP A 6 6.64 4.62 10.31
C ASP A 6 6.66 3.10 10.47
N ARG A 7 5.58 2.52 11.00
CA ARG A 7 5.44 1.06 11.10
C ARG A 7 5.39 0.38 9.74
N LEU A 8 4.93 1.10 8.71
CA LEU A 8 4.83 0.60 7.34
C LEU A 8 6.05 0.93 6.48
N GLU A 9 7.05 1.63 7.02
CA GLU A 9 8.17 2.12 6.23
C GLU A 9 8.89 1.04 5.42
N PRO A 10 9.16 -0.17 5.95
CA PRO A 10 9.77 -1.21 5.12
C PRO A 10 8.91 -1.59 3.91
N LEU A 11 7.58 -1.61 4.06
CA LEU A 11 6.66 -1.88 2.96
C LEU A 11 6.64 -0.72 1.97
N LEU A 12 6.64 0.52 2.46
CA LEU A 12 6.70 1.70 1.59
C LEU A 12 7.97 1.71 0.75
N ALA A 13 9.10 1.31 1.35
CA ALA A 13 10.37 1.23 0.64
C ALA A 13 10.30 0.22 -0.52
N GLU A 14 9.66 -0.93 -0.31
CA GLU A 14 9.47 -1.92 -1.36
C GLU A 14 8.60 -1.37 -2.49
N LEU A 15 7.51 -0.67 -2.14
CA LEU A 15 6.64 -0.07 -3.14
C LEU A 15 7.35 1.01 -3.96
N ARG A 16 8.21 1.79 -3.32
CA ARG A 16 9.00 2.82 -4.02
C ARG A 16 9.94 2.23 -5.06
N GLY A 17 10.35 0.98 -4.88
CA GLY A 17 11.19 0.27 -5.82
C GLY A 17 10.46 -0.23 -7.06
N LEU A 18 9.14 -0.16 -7.10
CA LEU A 18 8.35 -0.60 -8.25
C LEU A 18 8.21 0.55 -9.24
N SER A 19 8.74 0.38 -10.45
CA SER A 19 8.73 1.44 -11.46
C SER A 19 7.33 1.80 -11.97
N GLN A 20 6.37 0.90 -11.79
CA GLN A 20 5.00 1.08 -12.28
C GLN A 20 4.15 1.96 -11.38
N VAL A 21 4.58 2.21 -10.15
CA VAL A 21 3.84 3.03 -9.19
C VAL A 21 4.69 4.20 -8.72
N ARG A 22 4.02 5.29 -8.34
CA ARG A 22 4.70 6.50 -7.90
C ARG A 22 4.08 7.01 -6.60
N GLU A 23 4.91 7.24 -5.60
CA GLU A 23 4.46 7.84 -4.35
C GLU A 23 4.15 9.31 -4.57
N ARG A 24 2.90 9.71 -4.32
CA ARG A 24 2.45 11.09 -4.49
C ARG A 24 2.62 11.89 -3.20
N LYS A 25 2.31 11.26 -2.08
CA LYS A 25 2.64 11.70 -0.74
C LYS A 25 2.86 10.44 0.09
N ARG A 26 3.51 10.57 1.24
CA ARG A 26 3.85 9.41 2.06
C ARG A 26 2.60 8.56 2.34
N GLY A 27 2.64 7.30 1.94
CA GLY A 27 1.54 6.36 2.13
C GLY A 27 0.48 6.37 1.04
N SER A 28 0.64 7.18 -0.02
CA SER A 28 -0.32 7.23 -1.12
C SER A 28 0.42 7.13 -2.44
N PHE A 29 0.03 6.16 -3.27
CA PHE A 29 0.69 5.86 -4.53
C PHE A 29 -0.30 5.92 -5.68
N SER A 30 0.19 6.36 -6.84
CA SER A 30 -0.55 6.35 -8.09
C SER A 30 0.08 5.37 -9.08
N ARG A 31 -0.73 4.91 -10.03
CA ARG A 31 -0.26 4.15 -11.20
C ARG A 31 -0.70 4.93 -12.43
N GLY A 32 0.28 5.46 -13.16
CA GLY A 32 0.00 6.43 -14.20
C GLY A 32 -0.60 7.69 -13.57
N SER A 33 -1.70 8.18 -14.11
CA SER A 33 -2.39 9.37 -13.60
C SER A 33 -3.49 9.04 -12.58
N ARG A 34 -3.66 7.78 -12.21
CA ARG A 34 -4.78 7.33 -11.36
C ARG A 34 -4.30 6.90 -9.99
N ALA A 35 -5.08 7.23 -8.96
CA ALA A 35 -4.82 6.74 -7.61
C ALA A 35 -4.83 5.21 -7.61
N PHE A 36 -3.81 4.59 -7.01
CA PHE A 36 -3.65 3.15 -7.00
C PHE A 36 -3.85 2.56 -5.62
N LEU A 37 -3.19 3.13 -4.59
CA LEU A 37 -3.36 2.66 -3.22
C LEU A 37 -3.11 3.78 -2.22
N HIS A 38 -3.68 3.65 -1.04
CA HIS A 38 -3.34 4.49 0.09
C HIS A 38 -3.51 3.71 1.39
N PHE A 39 -2.68 4.03 2.37
CA PHE A 39 -2.70 3.39 3.67
C PHE A 39 -3.49 4.22 4.67
N HIS A 40 -4.14 3.54 5.62
CA HIS A 40 -4.83 4.20 6.72
C HIS A 40 -4.89 3.29 7.94
N GLU A 41 -5.24 3.87 9.08
CA GLU A 41 -5.32 3.19 10.35
C GLU A 41 -6.77 3.20 10.82
N ASP A 42 -7.19 2.11 11.47
CA ASP A 42 -8.51 2.03 12.09
C ASP A 42 -8.41 1.12 13.32
N ALA A 43 -8.74 1.67 14.49
CA ALA A 43 -8.77 0.93 15.75
C ALA A 43 -7.45 0.20 16.05
N GLY A 44 -6.32 0.81 15.72
CA GLY A 44 -4.99 0.25 15.98
C GLY A 44 -4.47 -0.69 14.92
N ASP A 45 -5.30 -1.10 13.97
CA ASP A 45 -4.89 -1.93 12.84
C ASP A 45 -4.57 -1.05 11.64
N LEU A 46 -3.71 -1.58 10.78
CA LEU A 46 -3.28 -0.91 9.56
C LEU A 46 -3.95 -1.54 8.35
N TYR A 47 -4.44 -0.70 7.46
CA TYR A 47 -5.15 -1.13 6.25
C TYR A 47 -4.62 -0.40 5.03
N VAL A 48 -4.84 -0.99 3.88
CA VAL A 48 -4.57 -0.35 2.59
C VAL A 48 -5.81 -0.50 1.72
N ASP A 49 -6.21 0.58 1.07
CA ASP A 49 -7.18 0.52 -0.01
C ASP A 49 -6.40 0.51 -1.32
N VAL A 50 -6.55 -0.54 -2.10
CA VAL A 50 -5.75 -0.78 -3.30
C VAL A 50 -6.65 -1.18 -4.47
N ARG A 51 -6.31 -0.67 -5.65
CA ARG A 51 -7.04 -1.01 -6.88
C ARG A 51 -6.21 -1.97 -7.71
N LEU A 52 -6.36 -3.27 -7.42
CA LEU A 52 -5.64 -4.32 -8.15
C LEU A 52 -6.33 -4.67 -9.47
N ASP A 53 -7.62 -4.41 -9.56
CA ASP A 53 -8.40 -4.54 -10.78
C ASP A 53 -9.12 -3.22 -11.08
N SER A 54 -10.42 -3.22 -11.34
CA SER A 54 -11.16 -2.00 -11.65
C SER A 54 -11.74 -1.29 -10.42
N THR A 55 -11.67 -1.92 -9.23
CA THR A 55 -12.25 -1.38 -8.00
C THR A 55 -11.26 -1.41 -6.85
N PHE A 56 -11.44 -0.52 -5.87
CA PHE A 56 -10.64 -0.52 -4.65
C PHE A 56 -11.06 -1.66 -3.74
N GLN A 57 -10.08 -2.34 -3.16
CA GLN A 57 -10.26 -3.38 -2.17
C GLN A 57 -9.52 -2.96 -0.90
N ARG A 58 -10.11 -3.23 0.26
CA ARG A 58 -9.45 -2.97 1.53
C ARG A 58 -8.77 -4.25 2.01
N MET A 59 -7.48 -4.14 2.33
CA MET A 59 -6.69 -5.26 2.85
C MET A 59 -6.03 -4.84 4.15
N ARG A 60 -5.98 -5.77 5.11
CA ARG A 60 -5.26 -5.56 6.35
C ARG A 60 -3.77 -5.72 6.10
N VAL A 61 -2.95 -4.82 6.65
CA VAL A 61 -1.48 -4.85 6.50
C VAL A 61 -0.79 -4.63 7.85
N THR A 62 -1.39 -5.11 8.93
CA THR A 62 -0.85 -4.92 10.27
C THR A 62 0.36 -5.81 10.53
N SER A 63 0.30 -7.10 10.18
CA SER A 63 1.39 -8.05 10.42
C SER A 63 2.34 -8.13 9.23
N GLN A 64 3.54 -8.68 9.47
CA GLN A 64 4.49 -8.91 8.38
C GLN A 64 3.92 -9.88 7.34
N ALA A 65 3.16 -10.89 7.76
CA ALA A 65 2.53 -11.83 6.84
C ALA A 65 1.49 -11.12 5.97
N ASP A 66 0.68 -10.25 6.57
CA ASP A 66 -0.30 -9.44 5.82
C ASP A 66 0.41 -8.59 4.77
N GLN A 67 1.52 -7.94 5.15
CA GLN A 67 2.28 -7.06 4.27
C GLN A 67 2.90 -7.85 3.12
N ALA A 68 3.44 -9.03 3.38
CA ALA A 68 4.02 -9.89 2.35
C ALA A 68 2.97 -10.34 1.33
N ASP A 69 1.80 -10.72 1.80
CA ASP A 69 0.69 -11.13 0.94
C ASP A 69 0.22 -9.96 0.06
N PHE A 70 0.08 -8.78 0.65
CA PHE A 70 -0.29 -7.58 -0.08
C PHE A 70 0.74 -7.26 -1.16
N LEU A 71 2.02 -7.26 -0.81
CA LEU A 71 3.09 -6.92 -1.74
C LEU A 71 3.16 -7.91 -2.91
N ALA A 72 2.96 -9.21 -2.64
CA ALA A 72 2.91 -10.22 -3.68
C ALA A 72 1.76 -9.94 -4.66
N GLY A 73 0.59 -9.54 -4.14
CA GLY A 73 -0.55 -9.19 -4.98
C GLY A 73 -0.26 -7.97 -5.86
N VAL A 74 0.39 -6.96 -5.30
CA VAL A 74 0.78 -5.76 -6.07
C VAL A 74 1.76 -6.14 -7.18
N ARG A 75 2.80 -6.92 -6.86
CA ARG A 75 3.80 -7.34 -7.85
C ARG A 75 3.17 -8.15 -8.99
N ALA A 76 2.15 -8.94 -8.69
CA ALA A 76 1.45 -9.71 -9.72
C ALA A 76 0.57 -8.82 -10.60
N ALA A 77 0.09 -7.70 -10.08
CA ALA A 77 -0.84 -6.81 -10.79
C ALA A 77 -0.14 -5.76 -11.66
N VAL A 78 1.12 -5.42 -11.38
CA VAL A 78 1.83 -4.35 -12.08
C VAL A 78 2.95 -4.86 -13.00
#